data_fddc30b50f3ff38fa252a6e07e2d9151
#
_entry.id   fddc30b50f3ff38fa252a6e07e2d9151
#
_cell.length_a   1.000
_cell.length_b   1.000
_cell.length_c   1.000
_cell.angle_alpha   90.00
_cell.angle_beta   90.00
_cell.angle_gamma   90.00
#
_symmetry.space_group_name_H-M   'P 1'
#
loop_
_entity.id
_entity.type
_entity.pdbx_description
1 polymer ?
#
loop_
_entity_poly.entity_id
_entity_poly.type
_entity_poly.pdbx_seq_one_letter_code
_entity_poly.pdbx_strand_id
1 'polypeptide(L)'
;SSTILILPMISGENEFRGATEGIYVGSNSRPTISGNNLITGNTYGVYAWGVNNAVSESNPRPVINGNRLFGNSSHNVYTGNFGSNTTQLIDAVGNWWGTADPASIATKIFDRKNSTFSPYVNFTGFLNAAGGTSAYTGTTLYQPITATATLAAGEYLLLGDIPVNAGVTLTLSPGVNLRSVPGGRLRVLGTLQASGTSAQRVRFASAAPYPAKNDWLGIEVLQGGTANLNYARIEYASNGVHFNAGQGTVKRSLIRFCAKGIYVRAKSNPAINTVNEISNNDYGIYVEGDGAAANNPLPDATGN
;
A
#
# COMPACT_ATOMS: atom_id res chain seq x y z
N SER A 1 4.59 -41.55 10.60
CA SER A 1 3.31 -41.47 9.88
C SER A 1 3.30 -40.18 9.06
N SER A 2 3.28 -40.29 7.73
CA SER A 2 3.15 -39.15 6.84
C SER A 2 1.71 -38.67 6.94
N THR A 3 1.47 -37.50 7.49
CA THR A 3 0.16 -36.84 7.44
C THR A 3 -0.02 -36.29 6.04
N ILE A 4 -0.93 -36.85 5.25
CA ILE A 4 -1.34 -36.32 3.94
C ILE A 4 -2.21 -35.10 4.26
N LEU A 5 -1.71 -33.90 4.02
CA LEU A 5 -2.50 -32.68 4.09
C LEU A 5 -3.34 -32.57 2.81
N ILE A 6 -4.62 -32.88 2.89
CA ILE A 6 -5.57 -32.63 1.78
C ILE A 6 -5.93 -31.14 1.85
N LEU A 7 -5.41 -30.35 0.93
CA LEU A 7 -5.78 -28.95 0.77
C LEU A 7 -7.11 -28.88 0.00
N PRO A 8 -8.18 -28.25 0.56
CA PRO A 8 -9.45 -28.10 -0.18
C PRO A 8 -9.21 -27.31 -1.46
N MET A 9 -9.79 -27.80 -2.58
CA MET A 9 -9.70 -27.11 -3.86
C MET A 9 -11.10 -26.76 -4.35
N ILE A 10 -11.28 -25.50 -4.75
CA ILE A 10 -12.47 -24.99 -5.43
C ILE A 10 -12.00 -24.58 -6.83
N SER A 11 -12.30 -25.42 -7.81
CA SER A 11 -11.85 -25.22 -9.19
C SER A 11 -12.94 -25.52 -10.21
N GLY A 12 -12.83 -24.98 -11.43
CA GLY A 12 -13.69 -25.33 -12.54
C GLY A 12 -14.98 -24.54 -12.65
N GLU A 13 -14.92 -23.25 -12.97
CA GLU A 13 -16.04 -22.39 -13.42
C GLU A 13 -17.31 -22.41 -12.53
N ASN A 14 -17.14 -22.62 -11.22
CA ASN A 14 -18.26 -22.54 -10.29
C ASN A 14 -18.79 -21.11 -10.16
N GLU A 15 -20.06 -20.97 -9.81
CA GLU A 15 -20.68 -19.69 -9.56
C GLU A 15 -21.12 -19.56 -8.09
N PHE A 16 -20.63 -18.51 -7.40
CA PHE A 16 -20.95 -18.17 -6.00
C PHE A 16 -21.64 -16.83 -5.97
N ARG A 17 -22.94 -16.78 -5.65
CA ARG A 17 -23.74 -15.56 -5.60
C ARG A 17 -24.89 -15.61 -4.61
N GLY A 18 -25.40 -14.42 -4.26
CA GLY A 18 -26.61 -14.26 -3.44
C GLY A 18 -26.43 -14.56 -1.96
N ALA A 19 -25.19 -14.64 -1.48
CA ALA A 19 -24.85 -14.94 -0.09
C ALA A 19 -24.26 -13.70 0.63
N THR A 20 -24.18 -13.76 1.96
CA THR A 20 -23.39 -12.80 2.73
C THR A 20 -21.91 -13.01 2.42
N GLU A 21 -21.40 -14.23 2.54
CA GLU A 21 -20.06 -14.61 2.10
C GLU A 21 -20.18 -15.62 0.95
N GLY A 22 -19.68 -15.27 -0.24
CA GLY A 22 -19.64 -16.19 -1.36
C GLY A 22 -18.79 -17.42 -1.03
N ILE A 23 -17.59 -17.20 -0.46
CA ILE A 23 -16.73 -18.25 0.08
C ILE A 23 -16.20 -17.78 1.43
N TYR A 24 -16.53 -18.53 2.50
CA TYR A 24 -15.96 -18.31 3.83
C TYR A 24 -14.72 -19.19 4.04
N VAL A 25 -13.62 -18.59 4.50
CA VAL A 25 -12.38 -19.29 4.84
C VAL A 25 -12.01 -19.02 6.28
N GLY A 26 -12.29 -19.98 7.16
CA GLY A 26 -12.02 -19.90 8.60
C GLY A 26 -10.63 -20.40 8.98
N SER A 27 -10.38 -20.46 10.29
CA SER A 27 -9.12 -20.91 10.86
C SER A 27 -8.72 -22.32 10.39
N ASN A 28 -7.42 -22.55 10.28
CA ASN A 28 -6.77 -23.76 9.77
C ASN A 28 -7.08 -24.09 8.28
N SER A 29 -7.79 -23.22 7.56
CA SER A 29 -8.17 -23.48 6.18
C SER A 29 -7.15 -22.88 5.21
N ARG A 30 -6.75 -23.68 4.22
CA ARG A 30 -5.79 -23.28 3.17
C ARG A 30 -6.31 -23.72 1.79
N PRO A 31 -7.52 -23.27 1.38
CA PRO A 31 -8.07 -23.68 0.10
C PRO A 31 -7.31 -23.03 -1.05
N THR A 32 -7.24 -23.75 -2.17
CA THR A 32 -6.94 -23.19 -3.48
C THR A 32 -8.26 -22.90 -4.19
N ILE A 33 -8.54 -21.63 -4.46
CA ILE A 33 -9.73 -21.15 -5.17
C ILE A 33 -9.24 -20.68 -6.54
N SER A 34 -9.47 -21.50 -7.58
CA SER A 34 -8.90 -21.26 -8.92
C SER A 34 -9.79 -21.82 -10.02
N GLY A 35 -9.43 -21.59 -11.30
CA GLY A 35 -10.13 -22.22 -12.43
C GLY A 35 -11.35 -21.42 -12.88
N ASN A 36 -11.24 -20.10 -12.97
CA ASN A 36 -12.23 -19.20 -13.56
C ASN A 36 -13.60 -19.18 -12.83
N ASN A 37 -13.62 -19.45 -11.50
CA ASN A 37 -14.87 -19.33 -10.74
C ASN A 37 -15.41 -17.90 -10.82
N LEU A 38 -16.73 -17.74 -10.90
CA LEU A 38 -17.44 -16.47 -10.82
C LEU A 38 -17.92 -16.25 -9.38
N ILE A 39 -17.36 -15.25 -8.71
CA ILE A 39 -17.71 -14.88 -7.33
C ILE A 39 -18.27 -13.46 -7.34
N THR A 40 -19.59 -13.33 -7.39
CA THR A 40 -20.30 -12.07 -7.67
C THR A 40 -21.65 -11.99 -6.95
N GLY A 41 -22.18 -10.76 -6.75
CA GLY A 41 -23.51 -10.57 -6.20
C GLY A 41 -23.66 -11.00 -4.74
N ASN A 42 -22.56 -11.11 -3.99
CA ASN A 42 -22.56 -11.38 -2.55
C ASN A 42 -22.32 -10.05 -1.79
N THR A 43 -22.43 -10.07 -0.46
CA THR A 43 -21.91 -8.96 0.34
C THR A 43 -20.38 -8.99 0.32
N TYR A 44 -19.78 -10.14 0.60
CA TYR A 44 -18.34 -10.39 0.50
C TYR A 44 -18.09 -11.53 -0.51
N GLY A 45 -17.16 -11.36 -1.43
CA GLY A 45 -16.81 -12.43 -2.38
C GLY A 45 -16.09 -13.57 -1.67
N VAL A 46 -14.85 -13.35 -1.24
CA VAL A 46 -14.08 -14.25 -0.38
C VAL A 46 -13.87 -13.58 0.96
N TYR A 47 -14.28 -14.23 2.05
CA TYR A 47 -14.20 -13.74 3.41
C TYR A 47 -13.24 -14.63 4.21
N ALA A 48 -12.08 -14.12 4.60
CA ALA A 48 -11.06 -14.85 5.36
C ALA A 48 -10.97 -14.30 6.80
N TRP A 49 -11.26 -15.15 7.79
CA TRP A 49 -11.31 -14.75 9.20
C TRP A 49 -10.34 -15.55 10.06
N GLY A 50 -9.36 -14.86 10.65
CA GLY A 50 -8.29 -15.44 11.45
C GLY A 50 -8.62 -15.71 12.90
N VAL A 51 -7.59 -16.03 13.70
CA VAL A 51 -7.70 -16.43 15.11
C VAL A 51 -7.16 -15.37 16.09
N ASN A 52 -7.04 -14.13 15.65
CA ASN A 52 -6.52 -13.00 16.43
C ASN A 52 -5.11 -13.22 17.00
N ASN A 53 -4.25 -13.88 16.23
CA ASN A 53 -2.84 -14.09 16.56
C ASN A 53 -1.99 -13.87 15.31
N ALA A 54 -1.16 -12.82 15.32
CA ALA A 54 -0.43 -12.34 14.14
C ALA A 54 0.52 -13.37 13.50
N VAL A 55 1.02 -14.32 14.29
CA VAL A 55 1.99 -15.34 13.84
C VAL A 55 1.39 -16.74 13.79
N SER A 56 0.08 -16.89 14.10
CA SER A 56 -0.54 -18.22 14.17
C SER A 56 -0.60 -18.91 12.81
N GLU A 57 -0.12 -20.13 12.75
CA GLU A 57 -0.31 -21.02 11.61
C GLU A 57 -1.77 -21.42 11.41
N SER A 58 -2.63 -21.21 12.43
CA SER A 58 -4.08 -21.43 12.35
C SER A 58 -4.84 -20.31 11.62
N ASN A 59 -4.20 -19.18 11.28
CA ASN A 59 -4.83 -18.20 10.42
C ASN A 59 -5.07 -18.79 9.02
N PRO A 60 -6.21 -18.47 8.38
CA PRO A 60 -6.51 -18.97 7.05
C PRO A 60 -5.52 -18.42 6.02
N ARG A 61 -5.18 -19.23 5.03
CA ARG A 61 -4.27 -18.85 3.94
C ARG A 61 -4.81 -19.32 2.59
N PRO A 62 -5.94 -18.77 2.12
CA PRO A 62 -6.44 -19.10 0.80
C PRO A 62 -5.48 -18.61 -0.28
N VAL A 63 -5.37 -19.39 -1.35
CA VAL A 63 -4.80 -19.00 -2.65
C VAL A 63 -5.97 -18.73 -3.58
N ILE A 64 -6.11 -17.51 -4.10
CA ILE A 64 -7.29 -17.04 -4.85
C ILE A 64 -6.81 -16.59 -6.24
N ASN A 65 -6.60 -17.52 -7.16
CA ASN A 65 -5.92 -17.21 -8.41
C ASN A 65 -6.75 -17.58 -9.65
N GLY A 66 -6.75 -16.73 -10.67
CA GLY A 66 -7.39 -17.00 -11.94
C GLY A 66 -8.93 -17.09 -11.88
N ASN A 67 -9.57 -16.27 -11.04
CA ASN A 67 -11.02 -16.20 -10.90
C ASN A 67 -11.59 -14.87 -11.43
N ARG A 68 -12.89 -14.75 -11.44
CA ARG A 68 -13.68 -13.54 -11.70
C ARG A 68 -14.33 -13.09 -10.42
N LEU A 69 -13.73 -12.06 -9.73
CA LEU A 69 -14.17 -11.54 -8.46
C LEU A 69 -14.64 -10.09 -8.63
N PHE A 70 -15.92 -9.87 -8.80
CA PHE A 70 -16.46 -8.52 -8.98
C PHE A 70 -17.94 -8.44 -8.60
N GLY A 71 -18.48 -7.20 -8.49
CA GLY A 71 -19.91 -6.99 -8.26
C GLY A 71 -20.40 -7.43 -6.87
N ASN A 72 -19.50 -7.67 -5.90
CA ASN A 72 -19.88 -7.89 -4.52
C ASN A 72 -20.11 -6.53 -3.84
N SER A 73 -21.21 -6.42 -3.07
CA SER A 73 -21.69 -5.11 -2.61
C SER A 73 -20.71 -4.41 -1.66
N SER A 74 -20.09 -5.14 -0.74
CA SER A 74 -19.06 -4.61 0.17
C SER A 74 -17.65 -4.78 -0.43
N HIS A 75 -17.08 -5.98 -0.33
CA HIS A 75 -15.70 -6.25 -0.79
C HIS A 75 -15.65 -7.55 -1.62
N ASN A 76 -14.76 -7.57 -2.61
CA ASN A 76 -14.47 -8.80 -3.35
C ASN A 76 -13.60 -9.75 -2.52
N VAL A 77 -12.65 -9.22 -1.75
CA VAL A 77 -11.89 -9.95 -0.73
C VAL A 77 -11.95 -9.16 0.57
N TYR A 78 -12.35 -9.82 1.64
CA TYR A 78 -12.33 -9.27 3.00
C TYR A 78 -11.50 -10.15 3.91
N THR A 79 -10.57 -9.54 4.65
CA THR A 79 -9.71 -10.25 5.61
C THR A 79 -9.80 -9.59 6.97
N GLY A 80 -9.83 -10.37 8.05
CA GLY A 80 -9.91 -9.81 9.41
C GLY A 80 -9.48 -10.78 10.49
N ASN A 81 -9.24 -10.24 11.69
CA ASN A 81 -8.93 -11.02 12.89
C ASN A 81 -7.67 -11.90 12.80
N PHE A 82 -6.65 -11.47 12.05
CA PHE A 82 -5.36 -12.18 11.94
C PHE A 82 -4.40 -11.85 13.08
N GLY A 83 -4.75 -10.90 13.94
CA GLY A 83 -3.90 -10.38 15.02
C GLY A 83 -3.17 -9.11 14.64
N SER A 84 -2.92 -8.28 15.65
CA SER A 84 -2.31 -6.95 15.45
C SER A 84 -0.93 -7.05 14.82
N ASN A 85 -0.69 -6.20 13.82
CA ASN A 85 0.57 -6.12 13.09
C ASN A 85 1.02 -7.42 12.39
N THR A 86 0.07 -8.25 11.97
CA THR A 86 0.38 -9.43 11.17
C THR A 86 1.15 -9.06 9.89
N THR A 87 2.12 -9.87 9.52
CA THR A 87 2.87 -9.77 8.25
C THR A 87 2.45 -10.84 7.24
N GLN A 88 1.40 -11.60 7.55
CA GLN A 88 0.90 -12.65 6.67
C GLN A 88 0.40 -12.07 5.35
N LEU A 89 0.40 -12.91 4.32
CA LEU A 89 0.03 -12.57 2.96
C LEU A 89 -1.07 -13.53 2.48
N ILE A 90 -2.10 -12.97 1.86
CA ILE A 90 -3.08 -13.71 1.07
C ILE A 90 -2.70 -13.55 -0.41
N ASP A 91 -2.57 -14.65 -1.11
CA ASP A 91 -2.28 -14.66 -2.54
C ASP A 91 -3.59 -14.60 -3.34
N ALA A 92 -3.76 -13.50 -4.09
CA ALA A 92 -4.93 -13.25 -4.92
C ALA A 92 -4.54 -12.77 -6.34
N VAL A 93 -3.45 -13.35 -6.89
CA VAL A 93 -2.89 -12.95 -8.18
C VAL A 93 -3.72 -13.44 -9.37
N GLY A 94 -3.61 -12.73 -10.50
CA GLY A 94 -4.15 -13.20 -11.79
C GLY A 94 -5.68 -13.29 -11.86
N ASN A 95 -6.41 -12.55 -11.01
CA ASN A 95 -7.87 -12.50 -11.05
C ASN A 95 -8.38 -11.37 -11.96
N TRP A 96 -9.56 -11.54 -12.51
CA TRP A 96 -10.36 -10.48 -13.09
C TRP A 96 -11.28 -9.87 -12.01
N TRP A 97 -11.16 -8.57 -11.80
CA TRP A 97 -11.85 -7.84 -10.72
C TRP A 97 -13.04 -7.00 -11.21
N GLY A 98 -13.49 -7.22 -12.48
CA GLY A 98 -14.51 -6.38 -13.11
C GLY A 98 -13.97 -5.08 -13.68
N THR A 99 -12.71 -4.77 -13.44
CA THR A 99 -11.98 -3.59 -13.93
C THR A 99 -10.48 -3.89 -14.00
N ALA A 100 -9.78 -3.16 -14.85
CA ALA A 100 -8.32 -3.15 -14.95
C ALA A 100 -7.68 -1.95 -14.20
N ASP A 101 -8.49 -1.13 -13.52
CA ASP A 101 -8.01 -0.01 -12.73
C ASP A 101 -7.59 -0.48 -11.32
N PRO A 102 -6.29 -0.44 -10.96
CA PRO A 102 -5.81 -0.91 -9.66
C PRO A 102 -6.37 -0.10 -8.48
N ALA A 103 -6.73 1.16 -8.69
CA ALA A 103 -7.33 1.98 -7.65
C ALA A 103 -8.73 1.48 -7.29
N SER A 104 -9.56 1.21 -8.29
CA SER A 104 -10.89 0.63 -8.11
C SER A 104 -10.83 -0.77 -7.52
N ILE A 105 -9.90 -1.62 -7.95
CA ILE A 105 -9.68 -2.95 -7.36
C ILE A 105 -9.38 -2.83 -5.87
N ALA A 106 -8.44 -1.96 -5.49
CA ALA A 106 -8.01 -1.78 -4.11
C ALA A 106 -9.13 -1.34 -3.16
N THR A 107 -10.14 -0.60 -3.65
CA THR A 107 -11.31 -0.20 -2.83
C THR A 107 -12.21 -1.38 -2.48
N LYS A 108 -12.14 -2.46 -3.24
CA LYS A 108 -12.92 -3.70 -3.04
C LYS A 108 -12.14 -4.80 -2.32
N ILE A 109 -10.96 -4.47 -1.79
CA ILE A 109 -10.14 -5.36 -0.97
C ILE A 109 -9.96 -4.75 0.42
N PHE A 110 -10.46 -5.43 1.46
CA PHE A 110 -10.21 -5.08 2.85
C PHE A 110 -9.03 -5.89 3.37
N ASP A 111 -7.91 -5.21 3.63
CA ASP A 111 -6.65 -5.82 4.00
C ASP A 111 -5.85 -4.96 5.00
N ARG A 112 -4.55 -5.15 5.08
CA ARG A 112 -3.61 -4.43 5.94
C ARG A 112 -3.71 -2.90 5.83
N LYS A 113 -4.04 -2.34 4.65
CA LYS A 113 -4.20 -0.89 4.47
C LYS A 113 -5.41 -0.33 5.25
N ASN A 114 -6.41 -1.18 5.52
CA ASN A 114 -7.64 -0.82 6.24
C ASN A 114 -7.55 -1.12 7.74
N SER A 115 -6.84 -2.21 8.14
CA SER A 115 -6.75 -2.64 9.52
C SER A 115 -5.42 -3.33 9.84
N THR A 116 -4.82 -2.97 10.98
CA THR A 116 -3.61 -3.66 11.48
C THR A 116 -3.85 -5.12 11.86
N PHE A 117 -5.11 -5.55 11.97
CA PHE A 117 -5.50 -6.93 12.23
C PHE A 117 -5.74 -7.75 10.97
N SER A 118 -5.51 -7.17 9.80
CA SER A 118 -5.65 -7.84 8.51
C SER A 118 -4.28 -8.12 7.88
N PRO A 119 -4.15 -9.23 7.12
CA PRO A 119 -2.94 -9.54 6.36
C PRO A 119 -2.80 -8.61 5.14
N TYR A 120 -1.66 -8.68 4.47
CA TYR A 120 -1.53 -8.12 3.14
C TYR A 120 -2.28 -8.98 2.12
N VAL A 121 -2.87 -8.38 1.09
CA VAL A 121 -3.46 -9.09 -0.05
C VAL A 121 -2.66 -8.75 -1.31
N ASN A 122 -2.04 -9.78 -1.89
CA ASN A 122 -1.35 -9.64 -3.16
C ASN A 122 -2.33 -9.81 -4.31
N PHE A 123 -2.72 -8.74 -4.97
CA PHE A 123 -3.57 -8.81 -6.17
C PHE A 123 -2.83 -8.43 -7.46
N THR A 124 -1.52 -8.67 -7.50
CA THR A 124 -0.70 -8.44 -8.70
C THR A 124 -1.15 -9.30 -9.87
N GLY A 125 -0.74 -8.93 -11.08
CA GLY A 125 -1.15 -9.66 -12.26
C GLY A 125 -2.65 -9.61 -12.54
N PHE A 126 -3.39 -8.63 -11.95
CA PHE A 126 -4.81 -8.45 -12.24
C PHE A 126 -5.03 -8.32 -13.74
N LEU A 127 -6.11 -8.92 -14.23
CA LEU A 127 -6.36 -9.07 -15.66
C LEU A 127 -7.00 -7.83 -16.27
N ASN A 128 -6.81 -7.64 -17.59
CA ASN A 128 -7.44 -6.56 -18.35
C ASN A 128 -8.88 -6.90 -18.80
N ALA A 129 -9.25 -8.17 -18.75
CA ALA A 129 -10.58 -8.71 -19.05
C ALA A 129 -10.73 -10.08 -18.41
N ALA A 130 -11.95 -10.63 -18.37
CA ALA A 130 -12.18 -12.03 -18.02
C ALA A 130 -11.45 -12.94 -19.02
N GLY A 131 -10.57 -13.83 -18.53
CA GLY A 131 -9.73 -14.67 -19.37
C GLY A 131 -8.64 -13.93 -20.16
N GLY A 132 -8.42 -12.65 -19.87
CA GLY A 132 -7.41 -11.82 -20.52
C GLY A 132 -6.00 -12.00 -19.97
N THR A 133 -5.14 -11.05 -20.25
CA THR A 133 -3.75 -10.99 -19.78
C THR A 133 -3.59 -9.98 -18.64
N SER A 134 -2.43 -9.95 -17.98
CA SER A 134 -2.13 -8.96 -16.95
C SER A 134 -2.31 -7.52 -17.48
N ALA A 135 -3.07 -6.70 -16.75
CA ALA A 135 -3.33 -5.31 -17.10
C ALA A 135 -2.18 -4.37 -16.71
N TYR A 136 -1.25 -4.82 -15.90
CA TYR A 136 -0.12 -4.03 -15.43
C TYR A 136 1.19 -4.81 -15.60
N THR A 137 2.13 -4.21 -16.31
CA THR A 137 3.44 -4.82 -16.61
C THR A 137 4.59 -4.26 -15.78
N GLY A 138 4.35 -3.19 -14.98
CA GLY A 138 5.34 -2.62 -14.08
C GLY A 138 5.53 -3.45 -12.81
N THR A 139 6.52 -3.07 -12.02
CA THR A 139 6.77 -3.72 -10.73
C THR A 139 5.77 -3.28 -9.67
N THR A 140 5.27 -4.21 -8.88
CA THR A 140 4.33 -3.93 -7.78
C THR A 140 4.99 -4.14 -6.43
N LEU A 141 4.72 -3.21 -5.49
CA LEU A 141 5.11 -3.30 -4.09
C LEU A 141 3.85 -3.62 -3.27
N TYR A 142 3.77 -4.81 -2.70
CA TYR A 142 2.57 -5.32 -2.02
C TYR A 142 2.84 -5.91 -0.63
N GLN A 143 4.09 -5.93 -0.19
CA GLN A 143 4.52 -6.46 1.11
C GLN A 143 5.67 -5.63 1.69
N PRO A 144 6.02 -5.81 2.98
CA PRO A 144 7.14 -5.13 3.61
C PRO A 144 8.45 -5.26 2.84
N ILE A 145 9.20 -4.16 2.74
CA ILE A 145 10.55 -4.14 2.19
C ILE A 145 11.50 -4.51 3.33
N THR A 146 12.00 -5.74 3.29
CA THR A 146 12.79 -6.37 4.38
C THR A 146 14.27 -6.46 4.06
N ALA A 147 14.68 -6.13 2.83
CA ALA A 147 16.06 -6.10 2.39
C ALA A 147 16.38 -4.78 1.69
N THR A 148 17.60 -4.29 1.82
CA THR A 148 18.08 -3.10 1.11
C THR A 148 17.96 -3.32 -0.40
N ALA A 149 17.35 -2.37 -1.07
CA ALA A 149 17.02 -2.47 -2.50
C ALA A 149 17.14 -1.13 -3.20
N THR A 150 17.41 -1.19 -4.50
CA THR A 150 17.39 -0.03 -5.39
C THR A 150 16.36 -0.27 -6.49
N LEU A 151 15.43 0.67 -6.64
CA LEU A 151 14.51 0.71 -7.76
C LEU A 151 15.13 1.56 -8.88
N ALA A 152 15.27 0.97 -10.06
CA ALA A 152 15.72 1.66 -11.26
C ALA A 152 14.58 2.52 -11.85
N ALA A 153 14.92 3.41 -12.81
CA ALA A 153 13.88 4.17 -13.54
C ALA A 153 12.80 3.25 -14.09
N GLY A 154 11.53 3.61 -13.89
CA GLY A 154 10.40 2.80 -14.33
C GLY A 154 9.12 3.04 -13.53
N GLU A 155 8.08 2.31 -13.90
CA GLU A 155 6.74 2.37 -13.30
C GLU A 155 6.62 1.36 -12.15
N TYR A 156 6.18 1.85 -11.00
CA TYR A 156 5.96 1.06 -9.78
C TYR A 156 4.56 1.32 -9.24
N LEU A 157 3.90 0.27 -8.76
CA LEU A 157 2.59 0.36 -8.14
C LEU A 157 2.65 -0.10 -6.68
N LEU A 158 2.28 0.79 -5.76
CA LEU A 158 2.18 0.52 -4.33
C LEU A 158 0.75 0.05 -4.02
N LEU A 159 0.59 -1.21 -3.64
CA LEU A 159 -0.73 -1.85 -3.48
C LEU A 159 -1.31 -1.74 -2.06
N GLY A 160 -0.67 -1.02 -1.16
CA GLY A 160 -1.19 -0.90 0.20
C GLY A 160 -0.29 -0.11 1.13
N ASP A 161 -0.31 -0.46 2.42
CA ASP A 161 0.52 0.15 3.47
C ASP A 161 1.86 -0.62 3.57
N ILE A 162 2.88 -0.12 2.88
CA ILE A 162 4.15 -0.83 2.69
C ILE A 162 5.25 -0.21 3.57
N PRO A 163 5.75 -0.94 4.58
CA PRO A 163 6.88 -0.49 5.38
C PRO A 163 8.24 -0.76 4.70
N VAL A 164 9.14 0.22 4.77
CA VAL A 164 10.59 0.03 4.68
C VAL A 164 11.07 -0.27 6.09
N ASN A 165 11.45 -1.50 6.39
CA ASN A 165 11.76 -1.94 7.73
C ASN A 165 13.00 -1.25 8.31
N ALA A 166 13.10 -1.24 9.65
CA ALA A 166 14.26 -0.71 10.35
C ALA A 166 15.56 -1.40 9.87
N GLY A 167 16.61 -0.62 9.70
CA GLY A 167 17.90 -1.10 9.17
C GLY A 167 17.93 -1.33 7.64
N VAL A 168 16.81 -1.17 6.95
CA VAL A 168 16.71 -1.35 5.49
C VAL A 168 16.77 -0.02 4.78
N THR A 169 17.46 0.04 3.65
CA THR A 169 17.48 1.21 2.76
C THR A 169 16.77 0.90 1.46
N LEU A 170 15.73 1.70 1.16
CA LEU A 170 15.10 1.73 -0.15
C LEU A 170 15.63 2.94 -0.94
N THR A 171 16.35 2.69 -2.01
CA THR A 171 16.85 3.72 -2.92
C THR A 171 15.98 3.79 -4.17
N LEU A 172 15.54 4.99 -4.53
CA LEU A 172 14.80 5.27 -5.75
C LEU A 172 15.69 6.10 -6.68
N SER A 173 16.05 5.53 -7.82
CA SER A 173 16.88 6.18 -8.83
C SER A 173 16.11 7.28 -9.58
N PRO A 174 16.79 8.21 -10.28
CA PRO A 174 16.13 9.18 -11.15
C PRO A 174 15.19 8.50 -12.14
N GLY A 175 13.98 9.07 -12.32
CA GLY A 175 12.99 8.53 -13.25
C GLY A 175 12.11 7.40 -12.68
N VAL A 176 12.23 7.06 -11.41
CA VAL A 176 11.25 6.19 -10.74
C VAL A 176 9.90 6.92 -10.64
N ASN A 177 8.83 6.29 -11.10
CA ASN A 177 7.45 6.72 -10.95
C ASN A 177 6.67 5.72 -10.08
N LEU A 178 6.50 6.03 -8.80
CA LEU A 178 5.78 5.21 -7.85
C LEU A 178 4.36 5.75 -7.67
N ARG A 179 3.38 4.97 -8.07
CA ARG A 179 1.95 5.31 -7.92
C ARG A 179 1.30 4.44 -6.87
N SER A 180 0.52 5.04 -5.99
CA SER A 180 -0.16 4.33 -4.90
C SER A 180 -1.64 4.18 -5.17
N VAL A 181 -2.19 3.02 -4.85
CA VAL A 181 -3.64 2.81 -4.78
C VAL A 181 -4.25 3.61 -3.61
N PRO A 182 -5.59 3.87 -3.62
CA PRO A 182 -6.27 4.56 -2.54
C PRO A 182 -6.01 3.90 -1.17
N GLY A 183 -5.74 4.74 -0.16
CA GLY A 183 -5.41 4.30 1.19
C GLY A 183 -4.01 3.69 1.35
N GLY A 184 -3.24 3.57 0.26
CA GLY A 184 -1.86 3.09 0.33
C GLY A 184 -0.91 4.13 0.95
N ARG A 185 0.22 3.66 1.48
CA ARG A 185 1.22 4.47 2.17
C ARG A 185 2.58 3.81 2.11
N LEU A 186 3.62 4.61 1.96
CA LEU A 186 4.99 4.16 2.18
C LEU A 186 5.42 4.55 3.60
N ARG A 187 5.58 3.58 4.50
CA ARG A 187 6.05 3.82 5.87
C ARG A 187 7.55 3.59 5.97
N VAL A 188 8.28 4.57 6.50
CA VAL A 188 9.73 4.53 6.59
C VAL A 188 10.14 4.36 8.06
N LEU A 189 10.52 3.13 8.44
CA LEU A 189 11.16 2.80 9.71
C LEU A 189 12.68 2.65 9.53
N GLY A 190 13.13 2.42 8.31
CA GLY A 190 14.53 2.42 7.89
C GLY A 190 14.90 3.71 7.15
N THR A 191 15.50 3.59 5.96
CA THR A 191 15.90 4.73 5.15
C THR A 191 15.21 4.71 3.78
N LEU A 192 14.59 5.82 3.41
CA LEU A 192 14.15 6.12 2.05
C LEU A 192 15.12 7.12 1.42
N GLN A 193 15.77 6.75 0.34
CA GLN A 193 16.66 7.60 -0.43
C GLN A 193 16.06 7.83 -1.82
N ALA A 194 15.38 8.95 -2.04
CA ALA A 194 14.86 9.33 -3.34
C ALA A 194 15.78 10.38 -3.98
N SER A 195 16.58 9.98 -4.95
CA SER A 195 17.64 10.78 -5.55
C SER A 195 17.35 11.05 -7.04
N GLY A 196 16.42 11.96 -7.31
CA GLY A 196 16.13 12.43 -8.65
C GLY A 196 17.15 13.44 -9.18
N THR A 197 16.89 13.92 -10.39
CA THR A 197 17.57 15.04 -11.02
C THR A 197 16.53 16.08 -11.48
N SER A 198 16.98 17.27 -11.91
CA SER A 198 16.07 18.28 -12.48
C SER A 198 15.30 17.76 -13.69
N ALA A 199 15.92 16.92 -14.52
CA ALA A 199 15.33 16.32 -15.72
C ALA A 199 14.51 15.05 -15.42
N GLN A 200 14.91 14.28 -14.41
CA GLN A 200 14.29 12.99 -14.05
C GLN A 200 14.00 12.94 -12.56
N ARG A 201 12.89 13.56 -12.16
CA ARG A 201 12.45 13.53 -10.77
C ARG A 201 12.00 12.10 -10.36
N VAL A 202 12.17 11.78 -9.08
CA VAL A 202 11.48 10.64 -8.49
C VAL A 202 10.04 11.08 -8.21
N ARG A 203 9.07 10.41 -8.80
CA ARG A 203 7.66 10.77 -8.65
C ARG A 203 6.95 9.83 -7.67
N PHE A 204 6.13 10.43 -6.82
CA PHE A 204 5.18 9.76 -5.92
C PHE A 204 3.80 10.36 -6.18
N ALA A 205 2.83 9.54 -6.57
CA ALA A 205 1.51 10.03 -6.97
C ALA A 205 0.40 9.01 -6.69
N SER A 206 -0.83 9.42 -6.93
CA SER A 206 -2.00 8.53 -6.96
C SER A 206 -1.97 7.63 -8.20
N ALA A 207 -2.46 6.39 -8.06
CA ALA A 207 -2.74 5.47 -9.16
C ALA A 207 -4.15 5.67 -9.75
N ALA A 208 -4.98 6.50 -9.14
CA ALA A 208 -6.32 6.78 -9.67
C ALA A 208 -6.26 7.42 -11.05
N PRO A 209 -7.22 7.09 -11.96
CA PRO A 209 -7.26 7.67 -13.30
C PRO A 209 -7.56 9.19 -13.28
N TYR A 210 -8.25 9.66 -12.24
CA TYR A 210 -8.53 11.08 -11.99
C TYR A 210 -8.01 11.45 -10.60
N PRO A 211 -6.70 11.75 -10.46
CA PRO A 211 -6.09 11.95 -9.16
C PRO A 211 -6.65 13.15 -8.40
N ALA A 212 -6.90 12.98 -7.11
CA ALA A 212 -7.38 14.01 -6.20
C ALA A 212 -6.61 14.01 -4.87
N LYS A 213 -6.72 15.11 -4.11
CA LYS A 213 -6.19 15.17 -2.73
C LYS A 213 -6.76 14.01 -1.90
N ASN A 214 -5.96 13.47 -1.01
CA ASN A 214 -6.31 12.35 -0.14
C ASN A 214 -6.47 10.99 -0.82
N ASP A 215 -6.12 10.84 -2.08
CA ASP A 215 -6.19 9.53 -2.76
C ASP A 215 -5.32 8.48 -2.07
N TRP A 216 -4.15 8.87 -1.61
CA TRP A 216 -3.26 8.01 -0.85
C TRP A 216 -2.72 8.72 0.39
N LEU A 217 -2.20 7.98 1.36
CA LEU A 217 -1.81 8.56 2.65
C LEU A 217 -0.47 9.30 2.63
N GLY A 218 0.39 9.01 1.63
CA GLY A 218 1.68 9.68 1.48
C GLY A 218 2.88 8.86 1.96
N ILE A 219 3.97 9.56 2.23
CA ILE A 219 5.21 9.01 2.80
C ILE A 219 5.22 9.34 4.28
N GLU A 220 5.18 8.34 5.16
CA GLU A 220 5.25 8.53 6.60
C GLU A 220 6.58 8.05 7.15
N VAL A 221 7.33 8.96 7.78
CA VAL A 221 8.64 8.69 8.38
C VAL A 221 8.46 8.56 9.89
N LEU A 222 8.63 7.35 10.38
CA LEU A 222 8.40 6.98 11.77
C LEU A 222 9.67 7.10 12.62
N GLN A 223 9.54 6.92 13.92
CA GLN A 223 10.68 6.93 14.83
C GLN A 223 11.79 5.98 14.39
N GLY A 224 13.01 6.50 14.32
CA GLY A 224 14.18 5.77 13.80
C GLY A 224 14.31 5.78 12.28
N GLY A 225 13.25 6.16 11.56
CA GLY A 225 13.27 6.27 10.11
C GLY A 225 13.87 7.58 9.61
N THR A 226 14.40 7.51 8.38
CA THR A 226 14.99 8.67 7.68
C THR A 226 14.50 8.72 6.25
N ALA A 227 14.02 9.89 5.79
CA ALA A 227 13.68 10.10 4.38
C ALA A 227 14.51 11.24 3.79
N ASN A 228 15.32 10.94 2.79
CA ASN A 228 16.10 11.91 2.05
C ASN A 228 15.52 12.07 0.64
N LEU A 229 14.87 13.20 0.41
CA LEU A 229 14.16 13.49 -0.84
C LEU A 229 14.87 14.63 -1.56
N ASN A 230 15.42 14.34 -2.73
CA ASN A 230 16.09 15.31 -3.59
C ASN A 230 15.55 15.21 -5.02
N TYR A 231 15.07 16.31 -5.57
CA TYR A 231 14.33 16.34 -6.82
C TYR A 231 13.18 15.32 -6.86
N ALA A 232 12.44 15.20 -5.76
CA ALA A 232 11.21 14.45 -5.72
C ALA A 232 10.04 15.29 -6.27
N ARG A 233 8.98 14.59 -6.73
CA ARG A 233 7.67 15.18 -7.04
C ARG A 233 6.61 14.36 -6.33
N ILE A 234 5.88 14.97 -5.39
CA ILE A 234 4.92 14.30 -4.53
C ILE A 234 3.55 14.97 -4.70
N GLU A 235 2.54 14.18 -5.06
CA GLU A 235 1.24 14.69 -5.47
C GLU A 235 0.08 13.83 -4.95
N TYR A 236 -1.07 14.48 -4.67
CA TYR A 236 -2.38 13.88 -4.39
C TYR A 236 -2.47 13.06 -3.10
N ALA A 237 -1.57 13.29 -2.17
CA ALA A 237 -1.57 12.60 -0.88
C ALA A 237 -2.44 13.32 0.17
N SER A 238 -2.80 12.59 1.22
CA SER A 238 -3.27 13.22 2.47
C SER A 238 -2.14 14.01 3.12
N ASN A 239 -0.98 13.38 3.30
CA ASN A 239 0.24 14.06 3.74
C ASN A 239 1.35 13.73 2.74
N GLY A 240 1.82 14.68 1.94
CA GLY A 240 2.87 14.43 0.96
C GLY A 240 4.07 13.74 1.62
N VAL A 241 4.66 14.39 2.64
CA VAL A 241 5.63 13.78 3.55
C VAL A 241 5.20 14.03 5.00
N HIS A 242 5.07 12.99 5.79
CA HIS A 242 4.72 13.07 7.20
C HIS A 242 5.91 12.60 8.05
N PHE A 243 6.58 13.52 8.70
CA PHE A 243 7.60 13.22 9.72
C PHE A 243 6.91 12.99 11.07
N ASN A 244 6.76 11.75 11.48
CA ASN A 244 6.11 11.31 12.70
C ASN A 244 7.16 10.67 13.64
N ALA A 245 7.88 11.51 14.36
CA ALA A 245 9.10 11.19 15.11
C ALA A 245 10.28 10.71 14.23
N GLY A 246 10.16 10.82 12.92
CA GLY A 246 11.22 10.51 11.95
C GLY A 246 12.04 11.74 11.57
N GLN A 247 13.09 11.52 10.82
CA GLN A 247 14.04 12.55 10.39
C GLN A 247 14.25 12.56 8.88
N GLY A 248 14.96 13.52 8.35
CA GLY A 248 15.35 13.52 6.95
C GLY A 248 15.54 14.91 6.34
N THR A 249 15.64 14.89 5.02
CA THR A 249 15.84 16.11 4.21
C THR A 249 14.85 16.17 3.06
N VAL A 250 14.34 17.36 2.76
CA VAL A 250 13.53 17.63 1.57
C VAL A 250 14.16 18.84 0.85
N LYS A 251 14.64 18.62 -0.38
CA LYS A 251 15.30 19.67 -1.15
C LYS A 251 15.04 19.57 -2.65
N ARG A 252 14.98 20.70 -3.34
CA ARG A 252 14.75 20.80 -4.79
C ARG A 252 13.50 20.02 -5.24
N SER A 253 12.53 19.85 -4.37
CA SER A 253 11.38 18.98 -4.56
C SER A 253 10.11 19.78 -4.83
N LEU A 254 9.16 19.16 -5.53
CA LEU A 254 7.86 19.70 -5.86
C LEU A 254 6.80 18.92 -5.08
N ILE A 255 6.07 19.59 -4.19
CA ILE A 255 5.04 18.95 -3.34
C ILE A 255 3.74 19.71 -3.50
N ARG A 256 2.74 19.08 -4.12
CA ARG A 256 1.51 19.80 -4.47
C ARG A 256 0.28 18.89 -4.52
N PHE A 257 -0.88 19.53 -4.49
CA PHE A 257 -2.20 18.87 -4.54
C PHE A 257 -2.38 17.85 -3.42
N CYS A 258 -1.74 18.06 -2.27
CA CYS A 258 -1.92 17.29 -1.05
C CYS A 258 -2.83 18.06 -0.06
N ALA A 259 -3.44 17.38 0.92
CA ALA A 259 -4.08 18.12 2.01
C ALA A 259 -3.00 18.80 2.85
N LYS A 260 -1.96 18.07 3.31
CA LYS A 260 -0.76 18.67 3.85
C LYS A 260 0.43 18.35 2.96
N GLY A 261 1.16 19.36 2.47
CA GLY A 261 2.36 19.13 1.68
C GLY A 261 3.44 18.41 2.50
N ILE A 262 3.91 19.05 3.57
CA ILE A 262 4.80 18.45 4.57
C ILE A 262 4.15 18.58 5.94
N TYR A 263 4.05 17.47 6.65
CA TYR A 263 3.53 17.43 8.01
C TYR A 263 4.65 17.02 8.96
N VAL A 264 4.95 17.88 9.95
CA VAL A 264 6.01 17.64 10.94
C VAL A 264 5.39 17.55 12.32
N ARG A 265 5.49 16.39 12.95
CA ARG A 265 5.01 16.15 14.31
C ARG A 265 6.14 16.19 15.33
N ALA A 266 5.75 16.17 16.60
CA ALA A 266 6.64 16.11 17.75
C ALA A 266 7.80 15.12 17.56
N LYS A 267 8.96 15.46 18.06
CA LYS A 267 10.23 14.72 17.96
C LYS A 267 10.84 14.63 16.55
N SER A 268 10.34 15.42 15.60
CA SER A 268 10.85 15.46 14.23
C SER A 268 11.49 16.81 13.93
N ASN A 269 12.72 16.78 13.40
CA ASN A 269 13.46 17.98 13.02
C ASN A 269 14.03 17.81 11.57
N PRO A 270 13.18 17.67 10.56
CA PRO A 270 13.66 17.53 9.19
C PRO A 270 14.25 18.84 8.66
N ALA A 271 15.23 18.74 7.78
CA ALA A 271 15.73 19.89 7.01
C ALA A 271 14.92 20.02 5.72
N ILE A 272 14.07 21.04 5.64
CA ILE A 272 13.22 21.37 4.48
C ILE A 272 13.82 22.62 3.84
N ASN A 273 14.85 22.45 3.04
CA ASN A 273 15.64 23.58 2.56
C ASN A 273 16.01 23.43 1.07
N THR A 274 16.66 24.47 0.51
CA THR A 274 17.15 24.49 -0.86
C THR A 274 16.04 24.38 -1.92
N VAL A 275 15.31 25.46 -2.11
CA VAL A 275 14.41 25.72 -3.25
C VAL A 275 13.41 24.58 -3.49
N ASN A 276 12.56 24.29 -2.51
CA ASN A 276 11.40 23.44 -2.71
C ASN A 276 10.24 24.29 -3.27
N GLU A 277 9.42 23.71 -4.13
CA GLU A 277 8.13 24.26 -4.51
C GLU A 277 7.02 23.50 -3.78
N ILE A 278 6.38 24.15 -2.82
CA ILE A 278 5.29 23.57 -2.02
C ILE A 278 4.02 24.38 -2.30
N SER A 279 3.20 23.90 -3.24
CA SER A 279 2.10 24.68 -3.82
C SER A 279 0.81 23.90 -3.94
N ASN A 280 -0.34 24.58 -4.00
CA ASN A 280 -1.66 23.97 -4.21
C ASN A 280 -2.04 22.88 -3.18
N ASN A 281 -1.47 22.93 -1.98
CA ASN A 281 -1.87 22.14 -0.83
C ASN A 281 -2.86 22.95 0.04
N ASP A 282 -3.64 22.27 0.91
CA ASP A 282 -4.44 23.00 1.90
C ASP A 282 -3.52 23.62 2.95
N TYR A 283 -2.45 22.88 3.33
CA TYR A 283 -1.34 23.38 4.13
C TYR A 283 -0.01 23.08 3.45
N GLY A 284 0.84 24.07 3.23
CA GLY A 284 2.18 23.85 2.64
C GLY A 284 3.06 23.04 3.56
N ILE A 285 3.43 23.63 4.73
CA ILE A 285 4.12 22.97 5.83
C ILE A 285 3.23 23.09 7.07
N TYR A 286 2.86 21.96 7.66
CA TYR A 286 2.04 21.90 8.87
C TYR A 286 2.88 21.32 10.02
N VAL A 287 2.98 22.06 11.13
CA VAL A 287 3.81 21.69 12.27
C VAL A 287 2.92 21.49 13.50
N GLU A 288 3.05 20.34 14.17
CA GLU A 288 2.24 20.00 15.34
C GLU A 288 3.12 19.46 16.48
N GLY A 289 3.09 20.14 17.62
CA GLY A 289 3.69 19.66 18.87
C GLY A 289 2.79 18.65 19.59
N ASP A 290 3.30 18.04 20.66
CA ASP A 290 2.54 17.15 21.55
C ASP A 290 2.25 17.78 22.93
N GLY A 291 2.48 19.10 23.08
CA GLY A 291 2.31 19.84 24.32
C GLY A 291 3.52 19.79 25.26
N ALA A 292 4.51 18.95 24.99
CA ALA A 292 5.76 18.91 25.75
C ALA A 292 6.86 19.71 25.05
N ALA A 293 7.38 20.76 25.69
CA ALA A 293 8.35 21.66 25.09
C ALA A 293 9.61 20.94 24.53
N ALA A 294 10.08 19.89 25.22
CA ALA A 294 11.23 19.09 24.77
C ALA A 294 10.98 18.27 23.49
N ASN A 295 9.73 18.08 23.09
CA ASN A 295 9.33 17.31 21.92
C ASN A 295 8.86 18.18 20.74
N ASN A 296 8.81 19.51 20.92
CA ASN A 296 8.35 20.40 19.86
C ASN A 296 9.21 20.23 18.61
N PRO A 297 8.60 20.07 17.44
CA PRO A 297 9.35 19.96 16.20
C PRO A 297 9.99 21.30 15.84
N LEU A 298 11.22 21.23 15.35
CA LEU A 298 12.00 22.40 14.92
C LEU A 298 12.50 22.20 13.49
N PRO A 299 11.60 22.16 12.48
CA PRO A 299 12.04 21.97 11.10
C PRO A 299 12.84 23.19 10.64
N ASP A 300 13.98 22.94 10.00
CA ASP A 300 14.67 23.96 9.23
C ASP A 300 13.99 24.11 7.87
N ALA A 301 13.33 25.25 7.65
CA ALA A 301 12.60 25.55 6.41
C ALA A 301 13.21 26.73 5.66
N THR A 302 14.51 26.96 5.82
CA THR A 302 15.22 28.08 5.19
C THR A 302 15.45 27.85 3.69
N GLY A 303 15.42 28.91 2.89
CA GLY A 303 15.74 28.86 1.46
C GLY A 303 14.71 28.16 0.56
N ASN A 304 13.43 28.23 0.91
CA ASN A 304 12.32 27.75 0.08
C ASN A 304 11.63 28.90 -0.64
#